data_b696e08461f267251299c8ee2bb1d078
#
_entry.id   b696e08461f267251299c8ee2bb1d078
#
_cell.length_a   1.000
_cell.length_b   1.000
_cell.length_c   1.000
_cell.angle_alpha   90.00
_cell.angle_beta   90.00
_cell.angle_gamma   90.00
#
_symmetry.space_group_name_H-M   'P 1'
#
loop_
_entity.id
_entity.type
_entity.pdbx_description
1 polymer ?
#
loop_
_entity_poly.entity_id
_entity_poly.type
_entity_poly.pdbx_seq_one_letter_code
_entity_poly.pdbx_strand_id
1 'polypeptide(L)'
;HTDVPVPQAIALCTDDEIIGSMFYVMEHLDGRIFWDPAVPEVNNAQRTAIYDEMNRVLAALHSVSVEGVGLSDYGKPGNYYARQIGRWTKQYRASETELDPDMEALIEWLPDHIPEGEESVALVHGDYRLDNMIFHPTEPRIIGILDWELSTLGDPLADLAYQLMAWQFPREGGIAGLAGL
;
A
#
# COMPACT_ATOMS: atom_id res chain seq x y z
N HIS A 1 -14.60 -13.23 -2.36
CA HIS A 1 -15.16 -13.76 -1.11
C HIS A 1 -14.99 -12.75 0.05
N THR A 2 -14.57 -11.53 -0.23
CA THR A 2 -14.44 -10.40 0.70
C THR A 2 -15.05 -9.16 0.06
N ASP A 3 -15.28 -8.10 0.86
CA ASP A 3 -15.74 -6.80 0.38
C ASP A 3 -14.61 -5.91 -0.15
N VAL A 4 -13.38 -6.44 -0.23
CA VAL A 4 -12.23 -5.74 -0.80
C VAL A 4 -12.31 -5.80 -2.32
N PRO A 5 -12.39 -4.66 -3.02
CA PRO A 5 -12.46 -4.63 -4.47
C PRO A 5 -11.09 -4.95 -5.08
N VAL A 6 -11.04 -6.00 -5.88
CA VAL A 6 -9.85 -6.43 -6.63
C VAL A 6 -10.26 -6.89 -8.03
N PRO A 7 -9.41 -6.70 -9.05
CA PRO A 7 -9.66 -7.29 -10.36
C PRO A 7 -9.72 -8.82 -10.26
N GLN A 8 -10.55 -9.44 -11.05
CA GLN A 8 -10.60 -10.90 -11.12
C GLN A 8 -9.29 -11.44 -11.71
N ALA A 9 -8.59 -12.30 -10.96
CA ALA A 9 -7.46 -13.06 -11.49
C ALA A 9 -7.99 -14.13 -12.45
N ILE A 10 -7.52 -14.13 -13.71
CA ILE A 10 -8.00 -15.02 -14.79
C ILE A 10 -7.04 -16.20 -14.96
N ALA A 11 -5.73 -15.95 -14.99
CA ALA A 11 -4.72 -16.98 -15.19
C ALA A 11 -3.38 -16.57 -14.58
N LEU A 12 -2.61 -17.55 -14.14
CA LEU A 12 -1.19 -17.40 -13.77
C LEU A 12 -0.35 -18.23 -14.74
N CYS A 13 0.63 -17.64 -15.36
CA CYS A 13 1.65 -18.31 -16.18
C CYS A 13 2.98 -18.32 -15.43
N THR A 14 3.47 -19.50 -15.12
CA THR A 14 4.77 -19.71 -14.45
C THR A 14 5.89 -20.09 -15.40
N ASP A 15 5.59 -20.17 -16.70
CA ASP A 15 6.55 -20.45 -17.76
C ASP A 15 7.20 -19.13 -18.20
N ASP A 16 8.46 -18.95 -17.88
CA ASP A 16 9.24 -17.76 -18.22
C ASP A 16 9.76 -17.75 -19.68
N GLU A 17 9.65 -18.88 -20.40
CA GLU A 17 10.02 -18.93 -21.83
C GLU A 17 9.02 -18.16 -22.72
N ILE A 18 7.81 -17.88 -22.25
CA ILE A 18 6.76 -17.23 -23.07
C ILE A 18 7.06 -15.74 -23.29
N ILE A 19 7.36 -14.99 -22.21
CA ILE A 19 7.63 -13.54 -22.30
C ILE A 19 8.89 -13.10 -21.54
N GLY A 20 9.69 -14.05 -21.06
CA GLY A 20 10.92 -13.78 -20.30
C GLY A 20 10.73 -13.68 -18.78
N SER A 21 9.52 -13.83 -18.27
CA SER A 21 9.19 -13.84 -16.84
C SER A 21 7.83 -14.47 -16.57
N MET A 22 7.58 -14.90 -15.34
CA MET A 22 6.25 -15.26 -14.90
C MET A 22 5.31 -14.05 -14.97
N PHE A 23 4.05 -14.29 -15.30
CA PHE A 23 3.03 -13.24 -15.36
C PHE A 23 1.65 -13.79 -14.97
N TYR A 24 0.76 -12.90 -14.60
CA TYR A 24 -0.65 -13.23 -14.44
C TYR A 24 -1.51 -12.34 -15.34
N VAL A 25 -2.68 -12.86 -15.67
CA VAL A 25 -3.71 -12.16 -16.44
C VAL A 25 -4.85 -11.85 -15.49
N MET A 26 -5.28 -10.62 -15.47
CA MET A 26 -6.42 -10.17 -14.67
C MET A 26 -7.43 -9.43 -15.52
N GLU A 27 -8.63 -9.24 -14.96
CA GLU A 27 -9.67 -8.39 -15.52
C GLU A 27 -9.16 -6.96 -15.74
N HIS A 28 -9.52 -6.38 -16.87
CA HIS A 28 -9.34 -4.94 -17.11
C HIS A 28 -10.53 -4.17 -16.50
N LEU A 29 -10.25 -3.27 -15.59
CA LEU A 29 -11.25 -2.40 -14.98
C LEU A 29 -11.26 -1.05 -15.69
N ASP A 30 -12.40 -0.68 -16.27
CA ASP A 30 -12.60 0.66 -16.85
C ASP A 30 -12.99 1.64 -15.74
N GLY A 31 -12.04 2.54 -15.38
CA GLY A 31 -12.19 3.45 -14.27
C GLY A 31 -11.21 4.62 -14.29
N ARG A 32 -11.15 5.36 -13.19
CA ARG A 32 -10.28 6.53 -13.02
C ARG A 32 -9.17 6.19 -12.03
N ILE A 33 -7.94 6.64 -12.32
CA ILE A 33 -6.80 6.61 -11.42
C ILE A 33 -6.40 8.05 -11.13
N PHE A 34 -6.19 8.40 -9.86
CA PHE A 34 -5.76 9.72 -9.43
C PHE A 34 -4.28 9.67 -9.05
N TRP A 35 -3.47 10.39 -9.79
CA TRP A 35 -2.01 10.44 -9.60
C TRP A 35 -1.58 11.54 -8.62
N ASP A 36 -2.31 12.65 -8.58
CA ASP A 36 -2.06 13.75 -7.62
C ASP A 36 -2.93 13.53 -6.37
N PRO A 37 -2.34 13.39 -5.18
CA PRO A 37 -3.12 13.20 -3.94
C PRO A 37 -4.03 14.39 -3.62
N ALA A 38 -3.79 15.59 -4.18
CA ALA A 38 -4.71 16.72 -4.05
C ALA A 38 -5.99 16.57 -4.87
N VAL A 39 -6.03 15.62 -5.81
CA VAL A 39 -7.17 15.33 -6.69
C VAL A 39 -7.78 16.63 -7.27
N PRO A 40 -6.99 17.40 -8.05
CA PRO A 40 -7.42 18.72 -8.52
C PRO A 40 -8.59 18.66 -9.52
N GLU A 41 -8.87 17.49 -10.09
CA GLU A 41 -9.91 17.27 -11.08
C GLU A 41 -11.34 17.32 -10.51
N VAL A 42 -11.47 17.31 -9.17
CA VAL A 42 -12.77 17.24 -8.50
C VAL A 42 -12.95 18.38 -7.48
N ASN A 43 -14.20 18.66 -7.11
CA ASN A 43 -14.50 19.61 -6.04
C ASN A 43 -14.22 19.03 -4.65
N ASN A 44 -14.26 19.88 -3.61
CA ASN A 44 -13.94 19.47 -2.23
C ASN A 44 -14.84 18.35 -1.70
N ALA A 45 -16.14 18.37 -1.99
CA ALA A 45 -17.07 17.34 -1.54
C ALA A 45 -16.75 15.97 -2.18
N GLN A 46 -16.41 15.97 -3.46
CA GLN A 46 -15.98 14.75 -4.17
C GLN A 46 -14.63 14.25 -3.65
N ARG A 47 -13.70 15.17 -3.37
CA ARG A 47 -12.39 14.80 -2.77
C ARG A 47 -12.57 14.15 -1.40
N THR A 48 -13.39 14.72 -0.54
CA THR A 48 -13.74 14.12 0.75
C THR A 48 -14.29 12.71 0.56
N ALA A 49 -15.24 12.53 -0.35
CA ALA A 49 -15.84 11.22 -0.62
C ALA A 49 -14.83 10.18 -1.17
N ILE A 50 -13.82 10.61 -1.95
CA ILE A 50 -12.74 9.75 -2.43
C ILE A 50 -11.88 9.25 -1.25
N TYR A 51 -11.46 10.14 -0.36
CA TYR A 51 -10.67 9.76 0.82
C TYR A 51 -11.47 8.96 1.86
N ASP A 52 -12.76 9.25 2.03
CA ASP A 52 -13.66 8.43 2.86
C ASP A 52 -13.78 7.01 2.31
N GLU A 53 -13.88 6.87 0.99
CA GLU A 53 -13.91 5.55 0.34
C GLU A 53 -12.59 4.80 0.50
N MET A 54 -11.43 5.48 0.40
CA MET A 54 -10.13 4.87 0.68
C MET A 54 -10.11 4.31 2.10
N ASN A 55 -10.51 5.08 3.09
CA ASN A 55 -10.57 4.63 4.48
C ASN A 55 -11.53 3.47 4.68
N ARG A 56 -12.70 3.50 4.03
CA ARG A 56 -13.68 2.42 4.09
C ARG A 56 -13.09 1.11 3.54
N VAL A 57 -12.40 1.17 2.41
CA VAL A 57 -11.81 -0.02 1.77
C VAL A 57 -10.61 -0.52 2.55
N LEU A 58 -9.79 0.37 3.12
CA LEU A 58 -8.70 0.00 4.01
C LEU A 58 -9.21 -0.75 5.25
N ALA A 59 -10.28 -0.24 5.86
CA ALA A 59 -10.92 -0.92 7.00
C ALA A 59 -11.49 -2.29 6.60
N ALA A 60 -12.06 -2.42 5.41
CA ALA A 60 -12.52 -3.71 4.89
C ALA A 60 -11.35 -4.69 4.68
N LEU A 61 -10.22 -4.23 4.15
CA LEU A 61 -9.01 -5.03 3.97
C LEU A 61 -8.48 -5.54 5.31
N HIS A 62 -8.31 -4.65 6.29
CA HIS A 62 -7.79 -5.00 7.60
C HIS A 62 -8.75 -5.86 8.45
N SER A 63 -10.03 -5.91 8.07
CA SER A 63 -11.04 -6.76 8.70
C SER A 63 -11.19 -8.14 8.06
N VAL A 64 -10.42 -8.46 7.02
CA VAL A 64 -10.44 -9.77 6.38
C VAL A 64 -9.98 -10.84 7.37
N SER A 65 -10.78 -11.86 7.57
CA SER A 65 -10.35 -13.04 8.31
C SER A 65 -9.33 -13.81 7.48
N VAL A 66 -8.06 -13.68 7.83
CA VAL A 66 -6.94 -14.33 7.13
C VAL A 66 -7.12 -15.83 7.02
N GLU A 67 -7.59 -16.47 8.10
CA GLU A 67 -7.92 -17.91 8.12
C GLU A 67 -9.13 -18.21 7.25
N GLY A 68 -10.18 -17.38 7.36
CA GLY A 68 -11.43 -17.57 6.62
C GLY A 68 -11.28 -17.51 5.10
N VAL A 69 -10.27 -16.79 4.61
CA VAL A 69 -9.95 -16.70 3.18
C VAL A 69 -8.79 -17.62 2.75
N GLY A 70 -8.21 -18.41 3.67
CA GLY A 70 -7.15 -19.36 3.37
C GLY A 70 -5.77 -18.76 3.16
N LEU A 71 -5.48 -17.63 3.81
CA LEU A 71 -4.20 -16.90 3.70
C LEU A 71 -3.34 -16.98 4.96
N SER A 72 -3.54 -18.00 5.82
CA SER A 72 -2.80 -18.15 7.08
C SER A 72 -1.28 -18.30 6.90
N ASP A 73 -0.84 -18.75 5.72
CA ASP A 73 0.57 -18.94 5.33
C ASP A 73 1.10 -17.83 4.39
N TYR A 74 0.30 -16.80 4.12
CA TYR A 74 0.65 -15.71 3.21
C TYR A 74 1.81 -14.84 3.71
N GLY A 75 2.08 -14.82 5.01
CA GLY A 75 3.17 -14.09 5.63
C GLY A 75 3.51 -14.62 7.02
N LYS A 76 4.55 -14.04 7.61
CA LYS A 76 4.95 -14.38 8.98
C LYS A 76 4.27 -13.42 9.95
N PRO A 77 3.44 -13.86 10.88
CA PRO A 77 2.89 -13.01 11.92
C PRO A 77 3.97 -12.56 12.90
N GLY A 78 3.78 -11.42 13.54
CA GLY A 78 4.66 -10.86 14.56
C GLY A 78 5.94 -10.21 14.07
N ASN A 79 6.51 -9.31 14.87
CA ASN A 79 7.72 -8.54 14.58
C ASN A 79 7.68 -7.82 13.20
N TYR A 80 6.50 -7.34 12.80
CA TYR A 80 6.32 -6.74 11.47
C TYR A 80 7.27 -5.57 11.25
N TYR A 81 7.30 -4.59 12.16
CA TYR A 81 8.14 -3.40 12.02
C TYR A 81 9.63 -3.75 11.97
N ALA A 82 10.11 -4.62 12.85
CA ALA A 82 11.52 -5.04 12.85
C ALA A 82 11.91 -5.72 11.52
N ARG A 83 11.02 -6.55 10.96
CA ARG A 83 11.25 -7.17 9.66
C ARG A 83 11.29 -6.14 8.52
N GLN A 84 10.39 -5.15 8.53
CA GLN A 84 10.37 -4.10 7.51
C GLN A 84 11.61 -3.22 7.60
N ILE A 85 12.00 -2.77 8.79
CA ILE A 85 13.23 -2.01 8.99
C ILE A 85 14.43 -2.78 8.44
N GLY A 86 14.58 -4.06 8.81
CA GLY A 86 15.69 -4.87 8.33
C GLY A 86 15.68 -5.09 6.81
N ARG A 87 14.50 -5.33 6.21
CA ARG A 87 14.33 -5.49 4.75
C ARG A 87 14.75 -4.23 4.00
N TRP A 88 14.19 -3.08 4.39
CA TRP A 88 14.42 -1.81 3.70
C TRP A 88 15.83 -1.28 3.92
N THR A 89 16.40 -1.46 5.12
CA THR A 89 17.81 -1.16 5.37
C THR A 89 18.73 -1.95 4.44
N LYS A 90 18.48 -3.27 4.31
CA LYS A 90 19.28 -4.12 3.41
C LYS A 90 19.15 -3.68 1.95
N GLN A 91 17.94 -3.33 1.51
CA GLN A 91 17.70 -2.87 0.15
C GLN A 91 18.36 -1.52 -0.13
N TYR A 92 18.25 -0.56 0.80
CA TYR A 92 18.92 0.72 0.72
C TYR A 92 20.45 0.54 0.59
N ARG A 93 21.06 -0.26 1.48
CA ARG A 93 22.50 -0.54 1.42
C ARG A 93 22.95 -1.18 0.11
N ALA A 94 22.11 -1.97 -0.53
CA ALA A 94 22.41 -2.61 -1.80
C ALA A 94 22.32 -1.64 -3.01
N SER A 95 21.58 -0.54 -2.87
CA SER A 95 21.36 0.47 -3.92
C SER A 95 22.05 1.81 -3.64
N GLU A 96 22.72 1.95 -2.50
CA GLU A 96 23.41 3.16 -2.09
C GLU A 96 24.54 3.50 -3.06
N THR A 97 24.51 4.73 -3.58
CA THR A 97 25.55 5.27 -4.49
C THR A 97 26.43 6.31 -3.81
N GLU A 98 25.88 6.97 -2.78
CA GLU A 98 26.58 7.95 -1.94
C GLU A 98 25.98 7.91 -0.53
N LEU A 99 26.75 8.33 0.46
CA LEU A 99 26.33 8.36 1.85
C LEU A 99 25.29 9.48 2.04
N ASP A 100 24.12 9.12 2.55
CA ASP A 100 23.10 10.06 3.02
C ASP A 100 23.05 10.05 4.56
N PRO A 101 23.50 11.15 5.22
CA PRO A 101 23.55 11.21 6.68
C PRO A 101 22.18 11.06 7.37
N ASP A 102 21.09 11.52 6.72
CA ASP A 102 19.76 11.45 7.27
C ASP A 102 19.22 10.00 7.22
N MET A 103 19.54 9.27 6.16
CA MET A 103 19.24 7.85 6.06
C MET A 103 20.03 7.01 7.08
N GLU A 104 21.31 7.35 7.32
CA GLU A 104 22.10 6.70 8.37
C GLU A 104 21.47 6.89 9.75
N ALA A 105 21.14 8.15 10.08
CA ALA A 105 20.51 8.46 11.36
C ALA A 105 19.16 7.75 11.51
N LEU A 106 18.37 7.65 10.44
CA LEU A 106 17.09 6.96 10.45
C LEU A 106 17.25 5.45 10.67
N ILE A 107 18.21 4.82 9.99
CA ILE A 107 18.51 3.39 10.13
C ILE A 107 18.94 3.04 11.56
N GLU A 108 19.71 3.92 12.20
CA GLU A 108 20.12 3.74 13.61
C GLU A 108 18.97 3.98 14.58
N TRP A 109 18.10 4.95 14.29
CA TRP A 109 17.03 5.38 15.20
C TRP A 109 15.82 4.41 15.21
N LEU A 110 15.41 3.90 14.06
CA LEU A 110 14.18 3.12 13.92
C LEU A 110 14.11 1.86 14.79
N PRO A 111 15.18 1.04 14.95
CA PRO A 111 15.10 -0.17 15.77
C PRO A 111 14.76 0.08 17.24
N ASP A 112 15.20 1.22 17.78
CA ASP A 112 14.98 1.60 19.20
C ASP A 112 13.63 2.31 19.39
N HIS A 113 12.90 2.60 18.30
CA HIS A 113 11.64 3.35 18.33
C HIS A 113 10.46 2.57 17.71
N ILE A 114 10.57 1.26 17.67
CA ILE A 114 9.43 0.40 17.30
C ILE A 114 8.34 0.57 18.37
N PRO A 115 7.07 0.81 17.99
CA PRO A 115 6.00 0.94 18.96
C PRO A 115 5.90 -0.25 19.91
N GLU A 116 5.76 0.03 21.19
CA GLU A 116 5.53 -1.01 22.21
C GLU A 116 4.06 -1.45 22.18
N GLY A 117 3.82 -2.73 22.42
CA GLY A 117 2.48 -3.30 22.53
C GLY A 117 2.32 -4.62 21.78
N GLU A 118 1.11 -5.16 21.83
CA GLU A 118 0.76 -6.33 21.02
C GLU A 118 0.53 -5.88 19.57
N GLU A 119 1.27 -6.46 18.63
CA GLU A 119 1.03 -6.24 17.20
C GLU A 119 -0.31 -6.87 16.81
N SER A 120 -1.18 -6.07 16.22
CA SER A 120 -2.33 -6.59 15.47
C SER A 120 -1.83 -7.26 14.20
N VAL A 121 -2.45 -8.38 13.82
CA VAL A 121 -2.11 -9.07 12.57
C VAL A 121 -3.30 -8.98 11.63
N ALA A 122 -3.09 -8.31 10.51
CA ALA A 122 -4.05 -8.20 9.42
C ALA A 122 -3.38 -8.46 8.07
N LEU A 123 -4.18 -8.60 7.02
CA LEU A 123 -3.68 -8.52 5.66
C LEU A 123 -3.39 -7.05 5.36
N VAL A 124 -2.11 -6.71 5.15
CA VAL A 124 -1.67 -5.36 4.80
C VAL A 124 -1.29 -5.29 3.33
N HIS A 125 -1.56 -4.16 2.69
CA HIS A 125 -1.22 -3.92 1.30
C HIS A 125 0.28 -3.61 1.12
N GLY A 126 0.84 -2.79 2.00
CA GLY A 126 2.24 -2.39 2.00
C GLY A 126 2.58 -1.20 1.08
N ASP A 127 1.67 -0.82 0.16
CA ASP A 127 1.76 0.36 -0.70
C ASP A 127 0.35 0.94 -0.95
N TYR A 128 -0.43 1.18 0.12
CA TYR A 128 -1.82 1.63 0.06
C TYR A 128 -1.90 3.13 -0.26
N ARG A 129 -1.93 3.47 -1.53
CA ARG A 129 -1.91 4.83 -2.05
C ARG A 129 -2.89 5.02 -3.19
N LEU A 130 -3.24 6.28 -3.44
CA LEU A 130 -4.34 6.67 -4.33
C LEU A 130 -4.16 6.17 -5.77
N ASP A 131 -2.94 6.18 -6.29
CA ASP A 131 -2.60 5.75 -7.65
C ASP A 131 -2.55 4.23 -7.83
N ASN A 132 -2.61 3.45 -6.74
CA ASN A 132 -2.81 1.99 -6.76
C ASN A 132 -4.31 1.61 -6.70
N MET A 133 -5.21 2.57 -6.92
CA MET A 133 -6.65 2.36 -6.84
C MET A 133 -7.35 2.77 -8.13
N ILE A 134 -8.24 1.91 -8.61
CA ILE A 134 -9.14 2.23 -9.71
C ILE A 134 -10.49 2.61 -9.13
N PHE A 135 -10.92 3.85 -9.40
CA PHE A 135 -12.23 4.35 -9.02
C PHE A 135 -13.23 4.18 -10.14
N HIS A 136 -14.49 4.01 -9.79
CA HIS A 136 -15.59 4.01 -10.74
C HIS A 136 -15.56 5.25 -11.66
N PRO A 137 -15.97 5.17 -12.92
CA PRO A 137 -15.87 6.29 -13.85
C PRO A 137 -16.52 7.60 -13.38
N THR A 138 -17.59 7.53 -12.60
CA THR A 138 -18.36 8.71 -12.17
C THR A 138 -18.57 8.80 -10.65
N GLU A 139 -18.44 7.71 -9.90
CA GLU A 139 -18.67 7.64 -8.45
C GLU A 139 -17.34 7.70 -7.68
N PRO A 140 -17.32 8.15 -6.42
CA PRO A 140 -16.15 8.09 -5.56
C PRO A 140 -15.96 6.69 -4.93
N ARG A 141 -16.21 5.64 -5.72
CA ARG A 141 -16.18 4.23 -5.27
C ARG A 141 -14.98 3.53 -5.90
N ILE A 142 -14.17 2.86 -5.09
CA ILE A 142 -13.07 2.02 -5.55
C ILE A 142 -13.67 0.74 -6.16
N ILE A 143 -13.24 0.40 -7.37
CA ILE A 143 -13.61 -0.83 -8.09
C ILE A 143 -12.47 -1.83 -8.19
N GLY A 144 -11.24 -1.42 -7.89
CA GLY A 144 -10.09 -2.31 -7.81
C GLY A 144 -8.91 -1.70 -7.10
N ILE A 145 -8.25 -2.49 -6.26
CA ILE A 145 -6.93 -2.20 -5.69
C ILE A 145 -5.91 -3.02 -6.48
N LEU A 146 -4.81 -2.41 -6.84
CA LEU A 146 -3.72 -2.96 -7.64
C LEU A 146 -2.41 -2.98 -6.84
N ASP A 147 -1.40 -3.65 -7.38
CA ASP A 147 -0.01 -3.63 -6.90
C ASP A 147 0.19 -4.26 -5.51
N TRP A 148 -0.19 -5.52 -5.42
CA TRP A 148 -0.13 -6.32 -4.19
C TRP A 148 1.25 -6.92 -3.89
N GLU A 149 2.32 -6.52 -4.60
CA GLU A 149 3.65 -7.14 -4.48
C GLU A 149 4.31 -6.97 -3.11
N LEU A 150 3.93 -5.94 -2.36
CA LEU A 150 4.41 -5.68 -1.00
C LEU A 150 3.48 -6.24 0.08
N SER A 151 2.34 -6.81 -0.31
CA SER A 151 1.34 -7.30 0.65
C SER A 151 1.85 -8.48 1.47
N THR A 152 1.41 -8.55 2.71
CA THR A 152 1.80 -9.59 3.66
C THR A 152 0.86 -9.59 4.88
N LEU A 153 1.13 -10.47 5.83
CA LEU A 153 0.56 -10.37 7.17
C LEU A 153 1.40 -9.40 8.02
N GLY A 154 0.75 -8.35 8.53
CA GLY A 154 1.44 -7.28 9.26
C GLY A 154 0.51 -6.45 10.13
N ASP A 155 1.06 -5.40 10.72
CA ASP A 155 0.31 -4.45 11.53
C ASP A 155 -0.50 -3.51 10.61
N PRO A 156 -1.83 -3.44 10.74
CA PRO A 156 -2.69 -2.57 9.92
C PRO A 156 -2.36 -1.08 10.04
N LEU A 157 -1.76 -0.64 11.15
CA LEU A 157 -1.36 0.74 11.33
C LEU A 157 -0.24 1.16 10.37
N ALA A 158 0.50 0.22 9.80
CA ALA A 158 1.53 0.53 8.80
C ALA A 158 0.92 1.08 7.49
N ASP A 159 -0.14 0.46 6.97
CA ASP A 159 -0.86 0.97 5.79
C ASP A 159 -1.51 2.32 6.08
N LEU A 160 -2.12 2.47 7.25
CA LEU A 160 -2.73 3.74 7.67
C LEU A 160 -1.67 4.85 7.77
N ALA A 161 -0.54 4.58 8.41
CA ALA A 161 0.56 5.54 8.52
C ALA A 161 1.11 5.92 7.16
N TYR A 162 1.25 4.95 6.25
CA TYR A 162 1.70 5.19 4.88
C TYR A 162 0.73 6.09 4.10
N GLN A 163 -0.57 5.83 4.19
CA GLN A 163 -1.60 6.70 3.59
C GLN A 163 -1.55 8.13 4.17
N LEU A 164 -1.39 8.26 5.49
CA LEU A 164 -1.35 9.56 6.17
C LEU A 164 -0.05 10.33 5.91
N MET A 165 1.00 9.68 5.47
CA MET A 165 2.30 10.30 5.18
C MET A 165 2.18 11.42 4.13
N ALA A 166 1.28 11.27 3.15
CA ALA A 166 1.01 12.29 2.15
C ALA A 166 0.63 13.66 2.74
N TRP A 167 -0.02 13.68 3.92
CA TRP A 167 -0.40 14.92 4.62
C TRP A 167 0.79 15.66 5.26
N GLN A 168 1.93 15.00 5.40
CA GLN A 168 3.16 15.56 5.97
C GLN A 168 4.12 16.04 4.88
N PHE A 169 4.03 15.51 3.68
CA PHE A 169 4.92 15.90 2.58
C PHE A 169 4.51 17.22 1.95
N PRO A 170 5.49 18.07 1.57
CA PRO A 170 5.22 19.30 0.83
C PRO A 170 4.66 18.96 -0.57
N ARG A 171 3.95 19.92 -1.16
CA ARG A 171 3.45 19.80 -2.53
C ARG A 171 4.58 19.73 -3.57
N GLU A 172 5.68 20.39 -3.29
CA GLU A 172 6.85 20.45 -4.16
C GLU A 172 7.91 19.47 -3.65
N GLY A 173 8.33 18.54 -4.50
CA GLY A 173 9.34 17.55 -4.15
C GLY A 173 9.26 16.32 -5.05
N GLY A 174 10.07 15.30 -4.78
CA GLY A 174 10.09 14.03 -5.52
C GLY A 174 8.81 13.20 -5.33
N ILE A 175 8.13 13.38 -4.19
CA ILE A 175 6.83 12.77 -3.90
C ILE A 175 5.87 13.91 -3.57
N ALA A 176 4.80 14.05 -4.36
CA ALA A 176 3.79 15.07 -4.14
C ALA A 176 3.03 14.78 -2.83
N GLY A 177 2.94 15.79 -1.96
CA GLY A 177 2.22 15.72 -0.70
C GLY A 177 1.04 16.68 -0.64
N LEU A 178 0.45 16.79 0.56
CA LEU A 178 -0.73 17.60 0.86
C LEU A 178 -0.46 18.68 1.91
N ALA A 179 0.76 18.77 2.45
CA ALA A 179 1.08 19.75 3.48
C ALA A 179 0.89 21.18 2.96
N GLY A 180 0.14 21.99 3.71
CA GLY A 180 -0.16 23.38 3.37
C GLY A 180 -1.36 23.61 2.47
N LEU A 181 -2.15 22.56 2.20
CA LEU A 181 -3.44 22.68 1.52
C LEU A 181 -4.58 22.98 2.51
#